data_29902bd9475ef3fc9aee9c435a8ec6de
#
_entry.id   29902bd9475ef3fc9aee9c435a8ec6de
#
_cell.length_a   1.000
_cell.length_b   1.000
_cell.length_c   1.000
_cell.angle_alpha   90.00
_cell.angle_beta   90.00
_cell.angle_gamma   90.00
#
_symmetry.space_group_name_H-M   'P 1'
#
loop_
_entity.id
_entity.type
_entity.pdbx_description
1 polymer ?
#
loop_
_entity_poly.entity_id
_entity_poly.type
_entity_poly.pdbx_seq_one_letter_code
_entity_poly.pdbx_strand_id
1 'polypeptide(L)'
;MSVTLVGKILIVEDSPSELELMSYYLKDSGCKVIKAASAKEALEKVVSEQPDAIVTDVVMPGMSGFELCRSLKKNPITQKVPIVICSSKNQEIDRLWAMKQGADAYLTKPYTREQLLRAIKSVVF
;
A
#
# COMPACT_ATOMS: atom_id res chain seq x y z
N MET A 1 -12.50 -20.94 2.15
CA MET A 1 -12.67 -20.21 0.88
C MET A 1 -11.57 -19.15 0.76
N SER A 2 -10.85 -19.14 -0.33
CA SER A 2 -9.80 -18.16 -0.53
C SER A 2 -10.37 -16.80 -0.91
N VAL A 3 -9.71 -15.74 -0.45
CA VAL A 3 -10.04 -14.38 -0.87
C VAL A 3 -9.45 -14.15 -2.26
N THR A 4 -10.27 -13.75 -3.21
CA THR A 4 -9.83 -13.38 -4.55
C THR A 4 -10.02 -11.89 -4.73
N LEU A 5 -8.95 -11.23 -5.14
CA LEU A 5 -8.98 -9.81 -5.49
C LEU A 5 -8.80 -9.68 -6.99
N VAL A 6 -9.64 -8.84 -7.59
CA VAL A 6 -9.49 -8.46 -9.00
C VAL A 6 -9.15 -6.99 -9.02
N GLY A 7 -8.03 -6.65 -9.66
CA GLY A 7 -7.61 -5.27 -9.75
C GLY A 7 -6.11 -5.13 -9.86
N LYS A 8 -5.69 -3.89 -9.95
CA LYS A 8 -4.30 -3.49 -10.12
C LYS A 8 -3.83 -2.83 -8.84
N ILE A 9 -2.84 -3.42 -8.18
CA ILE A 9 -2.33 -2.94 -6.90
C ILE A 9 -0.89 -2.46 -7.06
N LEU A 10 -0.63 -1.24 -6.61
CA LEU A 10 0.73 -0.70 -6.55
C LEU A 10 1.29 -0.96 -5.17
N ILE A 11 2.43 -1.64 -5.11
CA ILE A 11 3.13 -1.90 -3.85
C ILE A 11 4.43 -1.12 -3.81
N VAL A 12 4.67 -0.46 -2.68
CA VAL A 12 5.81 0.44 -2.49
C VAL A 12 6.63 -0.05 -1.31
N GLU A 13 7.82 -0.54 -1.59
CA GLU A 13 8.69 -1.16 -0.59
C GLU A 13 10.13 -1.13 -1.10
N ASP A 14 11.06 -0.64 -0.27
CA ASP A 14 12.47 -0.57 -0.67
C ASP A 14 13.26 -1.85 -0.41
N SER A 15 12.73 -2.77 0.42
CA SER A 15 13.35 -4.08 0.65
C SER A 15 12.95 -5.04 -0.48
N PRO A 16 13.91 -5.53 -1.30
CA PRO A 16 13.57 -6.43 -2.40
C PRO A 16 12.86 -7.70 -1.96
N SER A 17 13.25 -8.29 -0.83
CA SER A 17 12.63 -9.52 -0.34
C SER A 17 11.20 -9.31 0.12
N GLU A 18 10.92 -8.20 0.81
CA GLU A 18 9.56 -7.88 1.24
C GLU A 18 8.67 -7.51 0.06
N LEU A 19 9.23 -6.80 -0.92
CA LEU A 19 8.52 -6.45 -2.15
C LEU A 19 8.11 -7.70 -2.93
N GLU A 20 9.03 -8.66 -3.06
CA GLU A 20 8.75 -9.91 -3.76
C GLU A 20 7.72 -10.77 -3.03
N LEU A 21 7.78 -10.84 -1.70
CA LEU A 21 6.81 -11.61 -0.92
C LEU A 21 5.40 -11.03 -1.07
N MET A 22 5.26 -9.72 -0.94
CA MET A 22 3.97 -9.05 -1.11
C MET A 22 3.45 -9.25 -2.53
N SER A 23 4.32 -9.09 -3.52
CA SER A 23 3.97 -9.33 -4.91
C SER A 23 3.46 -10.75 -5.14
N TYR A 24 4.13 -11.73 -4.57
CA TYR A 24 3.74 -13.13 -4.68
C TYR A 24 2.33 -13.36 -4.11
N TYR A 25 2.07 -12.85 -2.90
CA TYR A 25 0.75 -12.99 -2.28
C TYR A 25 -0.36 -12.41 -3.15
N LEU A 26 -0.12 -11.24 -3.73
CA LEU A 26 -1.13 -10.56 -4.53
C LEU A 26 -1.35 -11.22 -5.89
N LYS A 27 -0.27 -11.62 -6.56
CA LYS A 27 -0.38 -12.32 -7.85
C LYS A 27 -1.08 -13.67 -7.69
N ASP A 28 -0.75 -14.39 -6.62
CA ASP A 28 -1.37 -15.67 -6.31
C ASP A 28 -2.88 -15.52 -6.05
N SER A 29 -3.31 -14.34 -5.67
CA SER A 29 -4.72 -14.03 -5.39
C SER A 29 -5.45 -13.42 -6.59
N GLY A 30 -4.80 -13.31 -7.74
CA GLY A 30 -5.41 -12.83 -8.97
C GLY A 30 -5.20 -11.37 -9.28
N CYS A 31 -4.44 -10.63 -8.46
CA CYS A 31 -4.17 -9.22 -8.70
C CYS A 31 -3.11 -9.01 -9.77
N LYS A 32 -3.24 -7.92 -10.50
CA LYS A 32 -2.15 -7.37 -11.28
C LYS A 32 -1.32 -6.48 -10.35
N VAL A 33 -0.01 -6.70 -10.32
CA VAL A 33 0.88 -6.01 -9.38
C VAL A 33 1.81 -5.06 -10.10
N ILE A 34 1.91 -3.84 -9.57
CA ILE A 34 2.88 -2.84 -10.00
C ILE A 34 3.81 -2.61 -8.81
N LYS A 35 5.11 -2.61 -9.04
CA LYS A 35 6.12 -2.47 -8.01
C LYS A 35 6.79 -1.11 -8.07
N ALA A 36 7.02 -0.50 -6.91
CA ALA A 36 7.83 0.69 -6.78
C ALA A 36 8.78 0.50 -5.60
N ALA A 37 10.06 0.80 -5.79
CA ALA A 37 11.07 0.65 -4.76
C ALA A 37 11.26 1.93 -3.93
N SER A 38 10.55 2.99 -4.26
CA SER A 38 10.63 4.26 -3.54
C SER A 38 9.32 5.02 -3.69
N ALA A 39 9.10 6.00 -2.81
CA ALA A 39 7.93 6.87 -2.88
C ALA A 39 7.95 7.71 -4.16
N LYS A 40 9.12 8.17 -4.59
CA LYS A 40 9.26 8.95 -5.82
C LYS A 40 8.80 8.14 -7.03
N GLU A 41 9.23 6.89 -7.15
CA GLU A 41 8.81 6.00 -8.22
C GLU A 41 7.30 5.75 -8.15
N ALA A 42 6.77 5.60 -6.93
CA ALA A 42 5.34 5.39 -6.72
C ALA A 42 4.51 6.57 -7.25
N LEU A 43 4.93 7.81 -6.99
CA LEU A 43 4.23 9.00 -7.46
C LEU A 43 4.09 8.99 -8.99
N GLU A 44 5.13 8.60 -9.69
CA GLU A 44 5.09 8.50 -11.14
C GLU A 44 4.14 7.40 -11.60
N LYS A 45 4.21 6.24 -10.96
CA LYS A 45 3.42 5.07 -11.35
C LYS A 45 1.93 5.20 -11.02
N VAL A 46 1.57 5.92 -9.97
CA VAL A 46 0.15 6.17 -9.67
C VAL A 46 -0.53 6.87 -10.83
N VAL A 47 0.13 7.87 -11.40
CA VAL A 47 -0.42 8.64 -12.52
C VAL A 47 -0.48 7.80 -13.79
N SER A 48 0.61 7.11 -14.12
CA SER A 48 0.69 6.35 -15.39
C SER A 48 -0.11 5.05 -15.37
N GLU A 49 -0.17 4.36 -14.24
CA GLU A 49 -0.80 3.04 -14.14
C GLU A 49 -2.21 3.05 -13.57
N GLN A 50 -2.59 4.09 -12.87
CA GLN A 50 -3.92 4.24 -12.27
C GLN A 50 -4.34 3.01 -11.46
N PRO A 51 -3.59 2.66 -10.39
CA PRO A 51 -3.91 1.47 -9.59
C PRO A 51 -5.24 1.63 -8.84
N ASP A 52 -5.84 0.51 -8.50
CA ASP A 52 -7.08 0.48 -7.72
C ASP A 52 -6.80 0.69 -6.23
N ALA A 53 -5.59 0.39 -5.78
CA ALA A 53 -5.17 0.63 -4.40
C ALA A 53 -3.64 0.66 -4.34
N ILE A 54 -3.14 1.24 -3.24
CA ILE A 54 -1.69 1.33 -2.98
C ILE A 54 -1.42 0.72 -1.62
N VAL A 55 -0.38 -0.10 -1.53
CA VAL A 55 0.15 -0.60 -0.25
C VAL A 55 1.56 -0.08 -0.12
N THR A 56 1.86 0.70 0.90
CA THR A 56 3.17 1.31 1.08
C THR A 56 3.75 1.05 2.46
N ASP A 57 5.05 0.77 2.51
CA ASP A 57 5.80 0.79 3.76
C ASP A 57 5.97 2.24 4.25
N VAL A 58 6.26 2.42 5.53
CA VAL A 58 6.47 3.74 6.12
C VAL A 58 7.92 4.18 5.98
N VAL A 59 8.85 3.32 6.41
CA VAL A 59 10.27 3.68 6.48
C VAL A 59 10.96 3.33 5.18
N MET A 60 11.29 4.36 4.41
CA MET A 60 12.00 4.23 3.14
C MET A 60 12.99 5.37 3.01
N PRO A 61 14.12 5.16 2.31
CA PRO A 61 15.06 6.26 2.03
C PRO A 61 14.38 7.36 1.22
N GLY A 62 14.67 8.61 1.55
CA GLY A 62 14.05 9.76 0.91
C GLY A 62 12.66 10.03 1.48
N MET A 63 11.65 10.08 0.64
CA MET A 63 10.28 10.33 1.07
C MET A 63 9.72 9.10 1.78
N SER A 64 9.13 9.32 2.97
CA SER A 64 8.49 8.23 3.73
C SER A 64 7.12 7.86 3.16
N GLY A 65 6.59 6.72 3.62
CA GLY A 65 5.23 6.32 3.26
C GLY A 65 4.17 7.30 3.73
N PHE A 66 4.38 7.97 4.86
CA PHE A 66 3.47 9.00 5.34
C PHE A 66 3.47 10.23 4.42
N GLU A 67 4.66 10.67 4.01
CA GLU A 67 4.79 11.80 3.08
C GLU A 67 4.17 11.45 1.72
N LEU A 68 4.39 10.23 1.25
CA LEU A 68 3.75 9.73 0.03
C LEU A 68 2.23 9.81 0.15
N CYS A 69 1.69 9.34 1.25
CA CYS A 69 0.25 9.35 1.52
C CYS A 69 -0.30 10.78 1.46
N ARG A 70 0.33 11.71 2.18
CA ARG A 70 -0.09 13.12 2.17
C ARG A 70 -0.04 13.72 0.77
N SER A 71 1.03 13.43 0.03
CA SER A 71 1.21 13.94 -1.33
C SER A 71 0.10 13.45 -2.26
N LEU A 72 -0.23 12.16 -2.17
CA LEU A 72 -1.30 11.58 -3.00
C LEU A 72 -2.67 12.16 -2.65
N LYS A 73 -2.95 12.37 -1.37
CA LYS A 73 -4.25 12.90 -0.93
C LYS A 73 -4.44 14.38 -1.26
N LYS A 74 -3.36 15.12 -1.48
CA LYS A 74 -3.42 16.53 -1.88
C LYS A 74 -3.62 16.74 -3.37
N ASN A 75 -3.32 15.73 -4.19
CA ASN A 75 -3.41 15.84 -5.64
C ASN A 75 -4.81 15.38 -6.10
N PRO A 76 -5.58 16.25 -6.78
CA PRO A 76 -6.92 15.88 -7.26
C PRO A 76 -6.95 14.65 -8.16
N ILE A 77 -5.85 14.37 -8.85
CA ILE A 77 -5.77 13.21 -9.75
C ILE A 77 -5.68 11.90 -8.97
N THR A 78 -5.02 11.92 -7.78
CA THR A 78 -4.71 10.71 -7.01
C THR A 78 -5.44 10.62 -5.67
N GLN A 79 -6.14 11.67 -5.25
CA GLN A 79 -6.69 11.75 -3.89
C GLN A 79 -7.70 10.66 -3.55
N LYS A 80 -8.33 10.05 -4.54
CA LYS A 80 -9.35 9.01 -4.31
C LYS A 80 -8.77 7.60 -4.27
N VAL A 81 -7.50 7.42 -4.65
CA VAL A 81 -6.88 6.09 -4.64
C VAL A 81 -6.72 5.63 -3.19
N PRO A 82 -7.28 4.48 -2.83
CA PRO A 82 -7.14 3.96 -1.46
C PRO A 82 -5.70 3.61 -1.12
N ILE A 83 -5.28 3.92 0.11
CA ILE A 83 -3.91 3.68 0.57
C ILE A 83 -3.92 2.84 1.83
N VAL A 84 -3.19 1.72 1.79
CA VAL A 84 -2.93 0.86 2.94
C VAL A 84 -1.49 1.12 3.37
N ILE A 85 -1.29 1.55 4.62
CA ILE A 85 0.04 1.71 5.18
C ILE A 85 0.41 0.45 5.93
N CYS A 86 1.62 -0.08 5.65
CA CYS A 86 2.15 -1.29 6.24
C CYS A 86 3.37 -0.94 7.08
N SER A 87 3.39 -1.35 8.36
CA SER A 87 4.47 -1.00 9.28
C SER A 87 4.66 -2.07 10.35
N SER A 88 5.88 -2.19 10.88
CA SER A 88 6.17 -3.06 12.00
C SER A 88 5.70 -2.50 13.35
N LYS A 89 5.32 -1.23 13.41
CA LYS A 89 4.79 -0.63 14.63
C LYS A 89 3.34 -1.04 14.83
N ASN A 90 3.00 -1.52 16.03
CA ASN A 90 1.72 -2.15 16.30
C ASN A 90 0.90 -1.48 17.41
N GLN A 91 1.26 -0.28 17.85
CA GLN A 91 0.51 0.42 18.87
C GLN A 91 -0.65 1.21 18.26
N GLU A 92 -1.68 1.46 19.06
CA GLU A 92 -2.84 2.21 18.60
C GLU A 92 -2.46 3.61 18.09
N ILE A 93 -1.49 4.25 18.75
CA ILE A 93 -1.05 5.59 18.33
C ILE A 93 -0.43 5.56 16.92
N ASP A 94 0.25 4.47 16.56
CA ASP A 94 0.85 4.33 15.23
C ASP A 94 -0.24 4.25 14.16
N ARG A 95 -1.29 3.48 14.42
CA ARG A 95 -2.42 3.35 13.53
C ARG A 95 -3.17 4.68 13.37
N LEU A 96 -3.43 5.35 14.48
CA LEU A 96 -4.12 6.65 14.47
C LEU A 96 -3.32 7.70 13.70
N TRP A 97 -2.00 7.70 13.86
CA TRP A 97 -1.13 8.62 13.14
C TRP A 97 -1.20 8.37 11.63
N ALA A 98 -1.18 7.10 11.21
CA ALA A 98 -1.30 6.73 9.81
C ALA A 98 -2.62 7.23 9.21
N MET A 99 -3.72 7.02 9.91
CA MET A 99 -5.04 7.46 9.44
C MET A 99 -5.09 8.98 9.32
N LYS A 100 -4.44 9.68 10.25
CA LYS A 100 -4.34 11.14 10.21
C LYS A 100 -3.57 11.65 8.99
N GLN A 101 -2.60 10.86 8.49
CA GLN A 101 -1.86 11.21 7.28
C GLN A 101 -2.68 10.96 6.00
N GLY A 102 -3.85 10.36 6.12
CA GLY A 102 -4.73 10.09 5.00
C GLY A 102 -4.80 8.63 4.57
N ALA A 103 -4.18 7.72 5.34
CA ALA A 103 -4.29 6.29 5.05
C ALA A 103 -5.73 5.81 5.23
N ASP A 104 -6.13 4.87 4.41
CA ASP A 104 -7.47 4.27 4.48
C ASP A 104 -7.48 3.00 5.33
N ALA A 105 -6.32 2.34 5.47
CA ALA A 105 -6.16 1.17 6.33
C ALA A 105 -4.71 1.04 6.80
N TYR A 106 -4.52 0.28 7.86
CA TYR A 106 -3.21 0.03 8.47
C TYR A 106 -2.99 -1.47 8.61
N LEU A 107 -1.84 -1.96 8.15
CA LEU A 107 -1.47 -3.37 8.20
C LEU A 107 -0.16 -3.50 8.99
N THR A 108 -0.17 -4.30 10.06
CA THR A 108 1.02 -4.50 10.89
C THR A 108 1.87 -5.65 10.38
N LYS A 109 3.17 -5.43 10.29
CA LYS A 109 4.16 -6.48 9.96
C LYS A 109 4.55 -7.25 11.22
N PRO A 110 4.78 -8.55 11.16
CA PRO A 110 4.54 -9.41 10.00
C PRO A 110 3.05 -9.68 9.78
N TYR A 111 2.66 -9.89 8.53
CA TYR A 111 1.27 -10.14 8.16
C TYR A 111 1.16 -11.46 7.39
N THR A 112 -0.02 -12.07 7.46
CA THR A 112 -0.35 -13.21 6.62
C THR A 112 -0.89 -12.74 5.27
N ARG A 113 -0.92 -13.65 4.30
CA ARG A 113 -1.56 -13.35 3.01
C ARG A 113 -2.99 -12.87 3.21
N GLU A 114 -3.74 -13.56 4.06
CA GLU A 114 -5.15 -13.23 4.33
C GLU A 114 -5.31 -11.83 4.93
N GLN A 115 -4.41 -11.44 5.82
CA GLN A 115 -4.44 -10.10 6.42
C GLN A 115 -4.18 -9.02 5.39
N LEU A 116 -3.22 -9.25 4.49
CA LEU A 116 -2.93 -8.33 3.39
C LEU A 116 -4.15 -8.17 2.49
N LEU A 117 -4.74 -9.29 2.07
CA LEU A 117 -5.88 -9.27 1.17
C LEU A 117 -7.10 -8.59 1.81
N ARG A 118 -7.35 -8.84 3.09
CA ARG A 118 -8.46 -8.19 3.81
C ARG A 118 -8.24 -6.68 3.93
N ALA A 119 -7.01 -6.26 4.20
CA ALA A 119 -6.71 -4.82 4.31
C ALA A 119 -7.01 -4.11 2.99
N ILE A 120 -6.59 -4.69 1.88
CA ILE A 120 -6.84 -4.12 0.55
C ILE A 120 -8.34 -4.14 0.24
N LYS A 121 -8.99 -5.27 0.48
CA LYS A 121 -10.42 -5.42 0.20
C LYS A 121 -11.25 -4.42 1.00
N SER A 122 -10.85 -4.12 2.24
CA SER A 122 -11.58 -3.19 3.09
C SER A 122 -11.61 -1.76 2.55
N VAL A 123 -10.65 -1.39 1.71
CA VAL A 123 -10.55 -0.02 1.17
C VAL A 123 -10.98 0.09 -0.29
N VAL A 124 -11.03 -1.02 -1.02
CA VAL A 124 -11.42 -1.04 -2.44
C VAL A 124 -12.93 -1.16 -2.59
N PHE A 125 -13.57 -1.80 -1.62
CA PHE A 125 -15.03 -2.00 -1.66
C PHE A 125 -15.75 -1.19 -0.57
#